data_3cdcd1aafe9abd6e8b9d6dee9283393f
#
_entry.id   3cdcd1aafe9abd6e8b9d6dee9283393f
#
_cell.length_a   1.000
_cell.length_b   1.000
_cell.length_c   1.000
_cell.angle_alpha   90.00
_cell.angle_beta   90.00
_cell.angle_gamma   90.00
#
_symmetry.space_group_name_H-M   'P 1'
#
loop_
_entity.id
_entity.type
_entity.pdbx_description
1 polymer ?
#
loop_
_entity_poly.entity_id
_entity_poly.type
_entity_poly.pdbx_seq_one_letter_code
_entity_poly.pdbx_strand_id
1 'polypeptide(L)'
;MSIEFIGYITNNNSSETIPSSGPLLNRDHIETVAKAHENAGFERVLLAFNATSPDGLQVGQHVLSVTERLNILIAQRPGFTAPTLLARQLATVDQLWRGRVSLHVITGGNSEELKQDGNVVHDKDERYARTSEFLDIIKAEWTSEKPFDYQGKFYQVERGFSQIKPYRPEGIPIFVGGGSDAAIEVAGKHA
;
A
#
# COMPACT_ATOMS: atom_id res chain seq x y z
N MET A 1 1.66 -21.91 13.67
CA MET A 1 1.87 -20.61 13.00
C MET A 1 3.00 -20.78 11.99
N SER A 2 2.80 -20.45 10.73
CA SER A 2 3.89 -20.33 9.76
C SER A 2 4.52 -18.94 9.89
N ILE A 3 5.84 -18.88 9.76
CA ILE A 3 6.57 -17.59 9.68
C ILE A 3 6.51 -17.15 8.23
N GLU A 4 6.14 -15.90 7.99
CA GLU A 4 6.16 -15.27 6.67
C GLU A 4 7.36 -14.33 6.57
N PHE A 5 8.14 -14.45 5.49
CA PHE A 5 9.27 -13.57 5.22
C PHE A 5 8.86 -12.48 4.22
N ILE A 6 9.04 -11.23 4.63
CA ILE A 6 8.77 -10.06 3.82
C ILE A 6 10.10 -9.44 3.41
N GLY A 7 10.35 -9.39 2.10
CA GLY A 7 11.52 -8.71 1.53
C GLY A 7 11.27 -7.22 1.30
N TYR A 8 12.25 -6.55 0.73
CA TYR A 8 12.16 -5.13 0.37
C TYR A 8 12.69 -4.91 -1.06
N ILE A 9 11.95 -4.17 -1.87
CA ILE A 9 12.40 -3.77 -3.21
C ILE A 9 13.03 -2.39 -3.13
N THR A 10 14.33 -2.33 -3.42
CA THR A 10 15.03 -1.07 -3.68
C THR A 10 14.94 -0.69 -5.15
N ASN A 11 14.81 0.61 -5.45
CA ASN A 11 14.66 1.10 -6.82
C ASN A 11 15.99 1.17 -7.59
N ASN A 12 17.10 1.10 -6.87
CA ASN A 12 18.47 1.11 -7.41
C ASN A 12 19.41 0.40 -6.44
N ASN A 13 20.66 0.24 -6.87
CA ASN A 13 21.69 -0.38 -6.03
C ASN A 13 22.18 0.60 -4.94
N SER A 14 21.49 0.58 -3.81
CA SER A 14 21.82 1.37 -2.63
C SER A 14 21.45 0.63 -1.36
N SER A 15 22.12 0.95 -0.26
CA SER A 15 21.81 0.48 1.09
C SER A 15 22.16 1.56 2.11
N GLU A 16 21.97 1.31 3.39
CA GLU A 16 22.40 2.22 4.46
C GLU A 16 23.90 2.54 4.41
N THR A 17 24.71 1.61 3.90
CA THR A 17 26.17 1.72 3.83
C THR A 17 26.71 1.96 2.41
N ILE A 18 25.88 1.78 1.39
CA ILE A 18 26.25 1.96 -0.02
C ILE A 18 25.44 3.13 -0.58
N PRO A 19 26.08 4.28 -0.87
CA PRO A 19 25.40 5.40 -1.50
C PRO A 19 24.75 5.00 -2.83
N SER A 20 23.59 5.58 -3.11
CA SER A 20 22.92 5.40 -4.40
C SER A 20 23.80 5.83 -5.55
N SER A 21 23.93 5.01 -6.58
CA SER A 21 24.65 5.29 -7.81
C SER A 21 23.81 4.92 -9.01
N GLY A 22 23.93 5.71 -10.09
CA GLY A 22 23.15 5.48 -11.31
C GLY A 22 21.73 6.07 -11.25
N PRO A 23 20.81 5.61 -12.11
CA PRO A 23 19.46 6.13 -12.18
C PRO A 23 18.66 5.83 -10.91
N LEU A 24 17.81 6.78 -10.50
CA LEU A 24 16.92 6.62 -9.34
C LEU A 24 15.98 5.40 -9.50
N LEU A 25 15.53 5.12 -10.71
CA LEU A 25 14.74 3.95 -11.06
C LEU A 25 15.56 3.07 -12.02
N ASN A 26 16.09 1.96 -11.50
CA ASN A 26 16.86 0.98 -12.26
C ASN A 26 16.04 -0.30 -12.46
N ARG A 27 15.51 -0.47 -13.65
CA ARG A 27 14.65 -1.60 -14.01
C ARG A 27 15.34 -2.96 -13.80
N ASP A 28 16.55 -3.11 -14.28
CA ASP A 28 17.29 -4.39 -14.22
C ASP A 28 17.62 -4.78 -12.77
N HIS A 29 17.91 -3.79 -11.95
CA HIS A 29 18.09 -4.00 -10.50
C HIS A 29 16.81 -4.50 -9.85
N ILE A 30 15.66 -3.83 -10.11
CA ILE A 30 14.35 -4.24 -9.56
C ILE A 30 14.03 -5.68 -9.95
N GLU A 31 14.20 -6.04 -11.23
CA GLU A 31 13.97 -7.41 -11.71
C GLU A 31 14.87 -8.44 -11.03
N THR A 32 16.16 -8.10 -10.87
CA THR A 32 17.15 -8.97 -10.22
C THR A 32 16.77 -9.21 -8.75
N VAL A 33 16.44 -8.15 -8.02
CA VAL A 33 16.08 -8.22 -6.60
C VAL A 33 14.76 -8.97 -6.41
N ALA A 34 13.74 -8.71 -7.26
CA ALA A 34 12.46 -9.40 -7.19
C ALA A 34 12.61 -10.93 -7.40
N LYS A 35 13.34 -11.34 -8.43
CA LYS A 35 13.63 -12.76 -8.71
C LYS A 35 14.46 -13.40 -7.60
N ALA A 36 15.41 -12.67 -7.02
CA ALA A 36 16.20 -13.18 -5.88
C ALA A 36 15.32 -13.46 -4.65
N HIS A 37 14.39 -12.57 -4.31
CA HIS A 37 13.43 -12.80 -3.23
C HIS A 37 12.52 -14.00 -3.52
N GLU A 38 11.97 -14.10 -4.72
CA GLU A 38 11.12 -15.24 -5.11
C GLU A 38 11.88 -16.57 -5.02
N ASN A 39 13.12 -16.62 -5.52
CA ASN A 39 13.95 -17.82 -5.49
C ASN A 39 14.38 -18.20 -4.06
N ALA A 40 14.55 -17.21 -3.18
CA ALA A 40 14.85 -17.41 -1.77
C ALA A 40 13.62 -17.83 -0.92
N GLY A 41 12.42 -17.88 -1.51
CA GLY A 41 11.20 -18.33 -0.84
C GLY A 41 10.52 -17.24 0.01
N PHE A 42 10.75 -15.98 -0.29
CA PHE A 42 9.97 -14.91 0.33
C PHE A 42 8.52 -14.95 -0.19
N GLU A 43 7.55 -14.76 0.70
CA GLU A 43 6.14 -14.74 0.36
C GLU A 43 5.72 -13.42 -0.27
N ARG A 44 6.34 -12.31 0.17
CA ARG A 44 6.05 -10.98 -0.37
C ARG A 44 7.23 -10.02 -0.26
N VAL A 45 7.12 -8.92 -1.00
CA VAL A 45 8.08 -7.81 -0.93
C VAL A 45 7.37 -6.49 -0.71
N LEU A 46 7.94 -5.67 0.18
CA LEU A 46 7.46 -4.32 0.47
C LEU A 46 7.96 -3.34 -0.59
N LEU A 47 7.03 -2.57 -1.14
CA LEU A 47 7.26 -1.36 -1.94
C LEU A 47 7.02 -0.15 -1.03
N ALA A 48 8.09 0.51 -0.62
CA ALA A 48 8.01 1.65 0.29
C ALA A 48 7.34 2.87 -0.36
N PHE A 49 6.86 3.76 0.49
CA PHE A 49 6.32 5.06 0.11
C PHE A 49 7.11 6.17 0.80
N ASN A 50 7.69 7.07 0.04
CA ASN A 50 8.19 8.36 0.51
C ASN A 50 8.08 9.40 -0.61
N ALA A 51 8.16 10.68 -0.25
CA ALA A 51 7.91 11.81 -1.16
C ALA A 51 8.89 11.92 -2.33
N THR A 52 10.03 11.23 -2.27
CA THR A 52 11.08 11.27 -3.31
C THR A 52 11.26 9.95 -4.06
N SER A 53 10.51 8.92 -3.69
CA SER A 53 10.58 7.59 -4.34
C SER A 53 9.70 7.49 -5.57
N PRO A 54 10.06 6.62 -6.51
CA PRO A 54 9.10 6.15 -7.51
C PRO A 54 7.83 5.59 -6.87
N ASP A 55 6.71 5.70 -7.59
CA ASP A 55 5.42 5.19 -7.12
C ASP A 55 5.44 3.67 -6.92
N GLY A 56 5.14 3.24 -5.69
CA GLY A 56 5.22 1.84 -5.29
C GLY A 56 4.23 0.93 -6.02
N LEU A 57 3.04 1.43 -6.40
CA LEU A 57 2.06 0.62 -7.13
C LEU A 57 2.55 0.32 -8.56
N GLN A 58 3.16 1.31 -9.23
CA GLN A 58 3.71 1.14 -10.58
C GLN A 58 4.93 0.20 -10.56
N VAL A 59 5.84 0.39 -9.61
CA VAL A 59 6.99 -0.53 -9.43
C VAL A 59 6.50 -1.93 -9.07
N GLY A 60 5.48 -2.04 -8.21
CA GLY A 60 4.88 -3.32 -7.83
C GLY A 60 4.29 -4.09 -9.00
N GLN A 61 3.62 -3.42 -9.93
CA GLN A 61 3.13 -4.08 -11.15
C GLN A 61 4.29 -4.63 -12.00
N HIS A 62 5.41 -3.91 -12.06
CA HIS A 62 6.58 -4.41 -12.74
C HIS A 62 7.18 -5.65 -12.05
N VAL A 63 7.27 -5.64 -10.71
CA VAL A 63 7.67 -6.82 -9.92
C VAL A 63 6.77 -8.01 -10.21
N LEU A 64 5.46 -7.83 -10.22
CA LEU A 64 4.49 -8.88 -10.53
C LEU A 64 4.65 -9.46 -11.93
N SER A 65 5.06 -8.63 -12.91
CA SER A 65 5.24 -9.04 -14.31
C SER A 65 6.48 -9.91 -14.53
N VAL A 66 7.46 -9.90 -13.62
CA VAL A 66 8.73 -10.62 -13.75
C VAL A 66 8.88 -11.76 -12.73
N THR A 67 7.84 -12.00 -11.92
CA THR A 67 7.77 -13.07 -10.92
C THR A 67 6.46 -13.85 -11.06
N GLU A 68 6.45 -15.11 -10.59
CA GLU A 68 5.29 -16.00 -10.74
C GLU A 68 4.47 -16.15 -9.45
N ARG A 69 5.12 -16.15 -8.28
CA ARG A 69 4.52 -16.44 -6.98
C ARG A 69 4.63 -15.30 -5.96
N LEU A 70 5.64 -14.45 -6.11
CA LEU A 70 5.95 -13.37 -5.17
C LEU A 70 4.77 -12.39 -5.08
N ASN A 71 4.29 -12.14 -3.86
CA ASN A 71 3.28 -11.12 -3.61
C ASN A 71 3.93 -9.74 -3.41
N ILE A 72 3.18 -8.68 -3.66
CA ILE A 72 3.59 -7.32 -3.35
C ILE A 72 2.84 -6.77 -2.14
N LEU A 73 3.53 -5.99 -1.32
CA LEU A 73 2.99 -5.24 -0.19
C LEU A 73 3.21 -3.75 -0.47
N ILE A 74 2.14 -3.07 -0.91
CA ILE A 74 2.22 -1.67 -1.34
C ILE A 74 2.02 -0.75 -0.16
N ALA A 75 3.05 0.01 0.20
CA ALA A 75 2.92 1.06 1.20
C ALA A 75 2.08 2.23 0.64
N GLN A 76 1.11 2.70 1.43
CA GLN A 76 0.26 3.84 1.09
C GLN A 76 0.04 4.74 2.30
N ARG A 77 -0.02 6.04 2.05
CA ARG A 77 -0.34 7.05 3.06
C ARG A 77 -1.72 7.65 2.79
N PRO A 78 -2.70 7.48 3.70
CA PRO A 78 -4.00 8.15 3.59
C PRO A 78 -3.85 9.66 3.47
N GLY A 79 -4.65 10.26 2.56
CA GLY A 79 -4.66 11.70 2.31
C GLY A 79 -3.92 12.14 1.04
N PHE A 80 -3.20 11.26 0.34
CA PHE A 80 -2.54 11.58 -0.94
C PHE A 80 -3.32 11.06 -2.15
N THR A 81 -3.99 9.93 -1.98
CA THR A 81 -4.90 9.36 -2.99
C THR A 81 -6.29 9.24 -2.41
N ALA A 82 -7.33 9.55 -3.17
CA ALA A 82 -8.70 9.34 -2.74
C ALA A 82 -8.93 7.83 -2.45
N PRO A 83 -9.59 7.46 -1.33
CA PRO A 83 -9.77 6.06 -0.96
C PRO A 83 -10.55 5.26 -2.03
N THR A 84 -11.56 5.84 -2.65
CA THR A 84 -12.32 5.22 -3.74
C THR A 84 -11.46 4.94 -4.97
N LEU A 85 -10.52 5.85 -5.32
CA LEU A 85 -9.61 5.65 -6.43
C LEU A 85 -8.59 4.54 -6.12
N LEU A 86 -7.98 4.58 -4.92
CA LEU A 86 -7.01 3.55 -4.52
C LEU A 86 -7.67 2.17 -4.45
N ALA A 87 -8.89 2.08 -3.93
CA ALA A 87 -9.64 0.82 -3.88
C ALA A 87 -9.77 0.19 -5.28
N ARG A 88 -10.13 0.99 -6.29
CA ARG A 88 -10.23 0.54 -7.69
C ARG A 88 -8.87 0.17 -8.28
N GLN A 89 -7.85 0.97 -8.02
CA GLN A 89 -6.48 0.68 -8.49
C GLN A 89 -5.98 -0.66 -7.97
N LEU A 90 -6.08 -0.88 -6.66
CA LEU A 90 -5.65 -2.12 -6.01
C LEU A 90 -6.47 -3.33 -6.49
N ALA A 91 -7.80 -3.21 -6.55
CA ALA A 91 -8.65 -4.30 -7.05
C ALA A 91 -8.35 -4.65 -8.51
N THR A 92 -8.05 -3.64 -9.35
CA THR A 92 -7.66 -3.87 -10.75
C THR A 92 -6.36 -4.66 -10.85
N VAL A 93 -5.33 -4.25 -10.10
CA VAL A 93 -4.04 -4.94 -10.08
C VAL A 93 -4.20 -6.35 -9.50
N ASP A 94 -5.00 -6.48 -8.43
CA ASP A 94 -5.26 -7.77 -7.78
C ASP A 94 -5.96 -8.77 -8.72
N GLN A 95 -6.93 -8.31 -9.52
CA GLN A 95 -7.57 -9.13 -10.55
C GLN A 95 -6.58 -9.56 -11.65
N LEU A 96 -5.78 -8.61 -12.15
CA LEU A 96 -4.78 -8.91 -13.20
C LEU A 96 -3.73 -9.92 -12.74
N TRP A 97 -3.37 -9.89 -11.46
CA TRP A 97 -2.32 -10.72 -10.88
C TRP A 97 -2.84 -11.78 -9.89
N ARG A 98 -4.16 -12.08 -9.95
CA ARG A 98 -4.81 -13.22 -9.29
C ARG A 98 -4.55 -13.28 -7.77
N GLY A 99 -4.72 -12.15 -7.09
CA GLY A 99 -4.65 -12.08 -5.63
C GLY A 99 -3.22 -11.94 -5.06
N ARG A 100 -2.27 -11.41 -5.85
CA ARG A 100 -0.88 -11.21 -5.41
C ARG A 100 -0.60 -9.80 -4.86
N VAL A 101 -1.64 -9.07 -4.44
CA VAL A 101 -1.53 -7.72 -3.89
C VAL A 101 -1.85 -7.71 -2.40
N SER A 102 -1.14 -6.87 -1.66
CA SER A 102 -1.44 -6.55 -0.26
C SER A 102 -1.22 -5.05 -0.04
N LEU A 103 -2.00 -4.46 0.86
CA LEU A 103 -1.92 -3.05 1.21
C LEU A 103 -1.22 -2.86 2.55
N HIS A 104 -0.19 -2.05 2.61
CA HIS A 104 0.46 -1.60 3.85
C HIS A 104 0.14 -0.14 4.10
N VAL A 105 -0.66 0.14 5.13
CA VAL A 105 -1.05 1.50 5.46
C VAL A 105 -0.11 2.09 6.51
N ILE A 106 0.49 3.23 6.17
CA ILE A 106 1.37 4.00 7.05
C ILE A 106 0.87 5.42 7.15
N THR A 107 0.95 6.02 8.35
CA THR A 107 0.45 7.39 8.58
C THR A 107 1.49 8.47 8.30
N GLY A 108 2.76 8.07 8.14
CA GLY A 108 3.91 8.97 8.02
C GLY A 108 4.39 9.52 9.38
N GLY A 109 5.70 9.53 9.57
CA GLY A 109 6.35 10.03 10.79
C GLY A 109 7.13 11.33 10.59
N ASN A 110 7.55 11.63 9.37
CA ASN A 110 8.34 12.81 9.04
C ASN A 110 7.42 13.95 8.54
N SER A 111 7.33 15.03 9.32
CA SER A 111 6.48 16.18 9.00
C SER A 111 6.91 16.93 7.72
N GLU A 112 8.21 16.99 7.44
CA GLU A 112 8.71 17.65 6.23
C GLU A 112 8.34 16.86 4.98
N GLU A 113 8.47 15.55 5.02
CA GLU A 113 8.05 14.68 3.93
C GLU A 113 6.53 14.77 3.66
N LEU A 114 5.72 14.85 4.72
CA LEU A 114 4.28 15.04 4.58
C LEU A 114 3.93 16.36 3.90
N LYS A 115 4.68 17.45 4.18
CA LYS A 115 4.49 18.75 3.53
C LYS A 115 4.87 18.71 2.04
N GLN A 116 5.93 17.98 1.66
CA GLN A 116 6.35 17.83 0.27
C GLN A 116 5.23 17.27 -0.62
N ASP A 117 4.44 16.36 -0.08
CA ASP A 117 3.29 15.77 -0.78
C ASP A 117 1.97 16.52 -0.54
N GLY A 118 2.02 17.70 0.10
CA GLY A 118 0.86 18.57 0.32
C GLY A 118 -0.08 18.13 1.44
N ASN A 119 0.36 17.25 2.36
CA ASN A 119 -0.47 16.81 3.48
C ASN A 119 -0.48 17.87 4.60
N VAL A 120 -1.70 18.34 4.95
CA VAL A 120 -1.92 19.39 5.95
C VAL A 120 -2.30 18.85 7.34
N VAL A 121 -2.52 17.54 7.49
CA VAL A 121 -2.87 16.93 8.80
C VAL A 121 -1.58 16.62 9.55
N HIS A 122 -1.24 17.46 10.51
CA HIS A 122 0.01 17.38 11.28
C HIS A 122 -0.10 16.54 12.54
N ASP A 123 -1.27 16.55 13.20
CA ASP A 123 -1.51 15.77 14.40
C ASP A 123 -1.48 14.26 14.12
N LYS A 124 -0.80 13.51 15.00
CA LYS A 124 -0.60 12.08 14.82
C LYS A 124 -1.89 11.30 14.97
N ASP A 125 -2.69 11.62 15.98
CA ASP A 125 -3.93 10.89 16.26
C ASP A 125 -4.98 11.21 15.21
N GLU A 126 -5.03 12.44 14.71
CA GLU A 126 -5.86 12.80 13.55
C GLU A 126 -5.46 12.04 12.28
N ARG A 127 -4.15 11.78 12.06
CA ARG A 127 -3.73 10.95 10.92
C ARG A 127 -4.22 9.50 11.06
N TYR A 128 -4.23 8.92 12.27
CA TYR A 128 -4.79 7.59 12.48
C TYR A 128 -6.32 7.58 12.36
N ALA A 129 -7.02 8.60 12.87
CA ALA A 129 -8.46 8.75 12.66
C ALA A 129 -8.81 8.84 11.17
N ARG A 130 -8.07 9.64 10.39
CA ARG A 130 -8.19 9.70 8.93
C ARG A 130 -7.92 8.34 8.27
N THR A 131 -6.94 7.60 8.76
CA THR A 131 -6.60 6.26 8.27
C THR A 131 -7.76 5.30 8.48
N SER A 132 -8.43 5.35 9.63
CA SER A 132 -9.61 4.51 9.88
C SER A 132 -10.74 4.80 8.89
N GLU A 133 -11.10 6.06 8.66
CA GLU A 133 -12.11 6.43 7.65
C GLU A 133 -11.69 5.99 6.23
N PHE A 134 -10.42 6.16 5.89
CA PHE A 134 -9.86 5.74 4.61
C PHE A 134 -10.05 4.24 4.37
N LEU A 135 -9.78 3.42 5.37
CA LEU A 135 -9.93 1.97 5.29
C LEU A 135 -11.39 1.52 5.32
N ASP A 136 -12.27 2.22 6.04
CA ASP A 136 -13.71 1.98 5.97
C ASP A 136 -14.22 2.14 4.54
N ILE A 137 -13.82 3.22 3.85
CA ILE A 137 -14.23 3.47 2.46
C ILE A 137 -13.64 2.44 1.50
N ILE A 138 -12.37 2.10 1.64
CA ILE A 138 -11.72 1.07 0.81
C ILE A 138 -12.47 -0.26 0.95
N LYS A 139 -12.77 -0.70 2.17
CA LYS A 139 -13.51 -1.93 2.42
C LYS A 139 -14.93 -1.85 1.84
N ALA A 140 -15.61 -0.72 1.99
CA ALA A 140 -16.93 -0.51 1.39
C ALA A 140 -16.89 -0.61 -0.14
N GLU A 141 -15.89 -0.01 -0.81
CA GLU A 141 -15.69 -0.13 -2.26
C GLU A 141 -15.46 -1.59 -2.69
N TRP A 142 -14.77 -2.38 -1.90
CA TRP A 142 -14.48 -3.78 -2.22
C TRP A 142 -15.65 -4.73 -1.98
N THR A 143 -16.51 -4.44 -1.00
CA THR A 143 -17.55 -5.38 -0.53
C THR A 143 -18.98 -4.98 -0.89
N SER A 144 -19.27 -3.70 -1.10
CA SER A 144 -20.65 -3.25 -1.37
C SER A 144 -21.13 -3.75 -2.72
N GLU A 145 -22.36 -4.31 -2.74
CA GLU A 145 -23.05 -4.76 -3.94
C GLU A 145 -23.88 -3.64 -4.61
N LYS A 146 -24.03 -2.52 -3.94
CA LYS A 146 -24.79 -1.35 -4.38
C LYS A 146 -24.09 -0.05 -3.96
N PRO A 147 -24.43 1.10 -4.58
CA PRO A 147 -23.89 2.39 -4.16
C PRO A 147 -24.10 2.65 -2.67
N PHE A 148 -23.06 3.22 -2.02
CA PHE A 148 -23.06 3.61 -0.61
C PHE A 148 -22.69 5.08 -0.44
N ASP A 149 -23.14 5.67 0.66
CA ASP A 149 -22.72 6.99 1.11
C ASP A 149 -21.83 6.85 2.34
N TYR A 150 -20.83 7.72 2.46
CA TYR A 150 -19.96 7.81 3.63
C TYR A 150 -19.83 9.27 4.06
N GLN A 151 -20.06 9.56 5.35
CA GLN A 151 -19.96 10.90 5.91
C GLN A 151 -19.03 10.86 7.11
N GLY A 152 -17.75 11.17 6.89
CA GLY A 152 -16.72 11.22 7.91
C GLY A 152 -16.21 12.64 8.15
N LYS A 153 -15.29 12.77 9.11
CA LYS A 153 -14.58 14.03 9.38
C LYS A 153 -13.62 14.38 8.24
N PHE A 154 -12.95 13.38 7.65
CA PHE A 154 -11.89 13.56 6.66
C PHE A 154 -12.34 13.25 5.24
N TYR A 155 -13.32 12.38 5.08
CA TYR A 155 -13.81 11.96 3.77
C TYR A 155 -15.33 12.02 3.69
N GLN A 156 -15.79 12.39 2.52
CA GLN A 156 -17.21 12.35 2.16
C GLN A 156 -17.32 11.67 0.80
N VAL A 157 -18.18 10.66 0.72
CA VAL A 157 -18.44 9.91 -0.51
C VAL A 157 -19.94 9.85 -0.72
N GLU A 158 -20.41 10.24 -1.89
CA GLU A 158 -21.81 10.14 -2.31
C GLU A 158 -21.91 9.08 -3.40
N ARG A 159 -22.78 8.09 -3.20
CA ARG A 159 -23.04 6.99 -4.13
C ARG A 159 -21.76 6.29 -4.60
N GLY A 160 -20.77 6.11 -3.71
CA GLY A 160 -19.54 5.36 -3.99
C GLY A 160 -19.86 3.94 -4.42
N PHE A 161 -19.27 3.47 -5.51
CA PHE A 161 -19.47 2.11 -5.99
C PHE A 161 -18.43 1.72 -7.03
N SER A 162 -17.63 0.73 -6.70
CA SER A 162 -16.72 0.09 -7.64
C SER A 162 -17.33 -1.20 -8.18
N GLN A 163 -17.38 -1.34 -9.49
CA GLN A 163 -17.77 -2.61 -10.13
C GLN A 163 -16.64 -3.63 -10.08
N ILE A 164 -15.37 -3.16 -10.03
CA ILE A 164 -14.23 -4.04 -9.86
C ILE A 164 -14.03 -4.35 -8.38
N LYS A 165 -13.96 -5.64 -8.05
CA LYS A 165 -13.73 -6.16 -6.70
C LYS A 165 -12.39 -6.88 -6.64
N PRO A 166 -11.80 -7.10 -5.46
CA PRO A 166 -10.64 -7.96 -5.29
C PRO A 166 -10.83 -9.34 -5.91
N TYR A 167 -9.74 -9.98 -6.27
CA TYR A 167 -9.74 -11.32 -6.86
C TYR A 167 -10.24 -12.38 -5.88
N ARG A 168 -9.90 -12.24 -4.59
CA ARG A 168 -10.33 -13.15 -3.54
C ARG A 168 -11.57 -12.60 -2.83
N PRO A 169 -12.54 -13.46 -2.48
CA PRO A 169 -13.74 -13.03 -1.74
C PRO A 169 -13.45 -12.35 -0.40
N GLU A 170 -12.38 -12.78 0.29
CA GLU A 170 -11.91 -12.20 1.56
C GLU A 170 -11.28 -10.82 1.41
N GLY A 171 -11.03 -10.38 0.18
CA GLY A 171 -10.44 -9.10 -0.15
C GLY A 171 -8.91 -9.11 -0.22
N ILE A 172 -8.33 -7.90 -0.31
CA ILE A 172 -6.89 -7.68 -0.31
C ILE A 172 -6.40 -7.60 1.13
N PRO A 173 -5.36 -8.37 1.55
CA PRO A 173 -4.81 -8.28 2.90
C PRO A 173 -4.33 -6.86 3.23
N ILE A 174 -4.69 -6.38 4.43
CA ILE A 174 -4.31 -5.06 4.93
C ILE A 174 -3.34 -5.22 6.09
N PHE A 175 -2.25 -4.49 6.05
CA PHE A 175 -1.25 -4.37 7.10
C PHE A 175 -1.21 -2.91 7.57
N VAL A 176 -1.16 -2.69 8.87
CA VAL A 176 -1.09 -1.35 9.45
C VAL A 176 0.27 -1.17 10.13
N GLY A 177 0.99 -0.13 9.73
CA GLY A 177 2.27 0.22 10.32
C GLY A 177 2.12 1.13 11.52
N GLY A 178 2.80 0.80 12.63
CA GLY A 178 2.87 1.63 13.84
C GLY A 178 2.73 0.82 15.13
N GLY A 179 3.23 1.39 16.25
CA GLY A 179 3.19 0.76 17.57
C GLY A 179 2.56 1.64 18.66
N SER A 180 1.88 2.74 18.28
CA SER A 180 1.13 3.56 19.25
C SER A 180 -0.27 3.00 19.50
N ASP A 181 -0.91 3.41 20.59
CA ASP A 181 -2.29 2.97 20.91
C ASP A 181 -3.25 3.23 19.75
N ALA A 182 -3.18 4.41 19.13
CA ALA A 182 -3.98 4.74 17.95
C ALA A 182 -3.67 3.83 16.75
N ALA A 183 -2.41 3.41 16.56
CA ALA A 183 -2.05 2.44 15.52
C ALA A 183 -2.63 1.06 15.80
N ILE A 184 -2.56 0.62 17.06
CA ILE A 184 -3.08 -0.68 17.51
C ILE A 184 -4.60 -0.72 17.35
N GLU A 185 -5.30 0.37 17.70
CA GLU A 185 -6.75 0.48 17.49
C GLU A 185 -7.14 0.35 16.04
N VAL A 186 -6.47 1.10 15.14
CA VAL A 186 -6.71 1.03 13.69
C VAL A 186 -6.38 -0.38 13.15
N ALA A 187 -5.28 -0.98 13.59
CA ALA A 187 -4.93 -2.34 13.19
C ALA A 187 -5.99 -3.35 13.67
N GLY A 188 -6.42 -3.27 14.91
CA GLY A 188 -7.44 -4.17 15.46
C GLY A 188 -8.80 -4.07 14.77
N LYS A 189 -9.12 -2.91 14.18
CA LYS A 189 -10.36 -2.70 13.42
C LYS A 189 -10.24 -3.15 11.95
N HIS A 190 -9.07 -3.03 11.34
CA HIS A 190 -8.95 -3.08 9.88
C HIS A 190 -7.99 -4.14 9.33
N ALA A 191 -6.97 -4.58 10.08
CA ALA A 191 -5.95 -5.53 9.60
C ALA A 191 -6.35 -6.99 9.80
#